data_56eb9ac08cbda700060fc85a2ea8c9d3
#
_entry.id   56eb9ac08cbda700060fc85a2ea8c9d3
#
_cell.length_a   1.000
_cell.length_b   1.000
_cell.length_c   1.000
_cell.angle_alpha   90.00
_cell.angle_beta   90.00
_cell.angle_gamma   90.00
#
_symmetry.space_group_name_H-M   'P 1'
#
loop_
_entity.id
_entity.type
_entity.pdbx_description
1 polymer ?
#
loop_
_entity_poly.entity_id
_entity_poly.type
_entity_poly.pdbx_seq_one_letter_code
_entity_poly.pdbx_strand_id
1 'polypeptide(L)'
;MTQLRKNPPFEINAEDPFQEDKLDHKSSIELLTKLVQSTDQPFVITVEAPWGWGKTKFIERWKAYLEKQNQACLYFNAWENDFVADPLTAFVGELRPIVENSKDGMEEASPIRKGFMHLRKLGVVLAKKGAPILIKGAASKILTAEAVNDISESLADSAEEVASTLAESLKKQIEQYDEEKNSIKTFRETLKDLAQKVTDGEGKPKQLVFFVDELDRCRPDFAMTLLERIKHLFNVEKIVFILALDREQMRNTVRCLYGSGDNADTYLRRFIDFSFQLPKPSTRAFANLLHDRFKLLDFFNSGRNNAQIEYKRFLPAFIDTANWLNLDLRTQEQCFTKLDVIFRLFPPNEYLPTDAFSVLVGLRVGKPEIFEALQANKIAPESQVPKSGDKYENEEFQLLVETTLKVAFLPLNEVRDELRQLEQPSATHTEQRDAYRVRKTSLLEHLLHNREMLIRMLGFSGKFN
;
A
#
# COMPACT_ATOMS: atom_id res chain seq x y z
N MET A 1 -10.01 -22.43 -24.05
CA MET A 1 -9.63 -21.04 -23.73
C MET A 1 -9.48 -20.93 -22.21
N THR A 2 -8.27 -20.76 -21.71
CA THR A 2 -8.00 -20.48 -20.31
C THR A 2 -8.54 -19.09 -19.98
N GLN A 3 -9.39 -18.97 -18.95
CA GLN A 3 -10.00 -17.71 -18.55
C GLN A 3 -8.93 -16.65 -18.22
N LEU A 4 -9.09 -15.45 -18.76
CA LEU A 4 -8.36 -14.25 -18.33
C LEU A 4 -8.61 -14.04 -16.84
N ARG A 5 -7.55 -13.95 -16.05
CA ARG A 5 -7.64 -13.70 -14.62
C ARG A 5 -7.21 -12.27 -14.34
N LYS A 6 -8.17 -11.46 -13.92
CA LYS A 6 -7.85 -10.18 -13.27
C LYS A 6 -7.18 -10.54 -11.95
N ASN A 7 -5.96 -10.05 -11.71
CA ASN A 7 -5.16 -10.19 -10.50
C ASN A 7 -5.81 -11.11 -9.44
N PRO A 8 -5.50 -12.42 -9.41
CA PRO A 8 -6.21 -13.34 -8.54
C PRO A 8 -6.05 -12.88 -7.09
N PRO A 9 -7.13 -12.83 -6.29
CA PRO A 9 -7.05 -12.41 -4.91
C PRO A 9 -6.05 -13.32 -4.18
N PHE A 10 -5.18 -12.70 -3.41
CA PHE A 10 -4.27 -13.44 -2.53
C PHE A 10 -5.00 -13.62 -1.19
N GLU A 11 -5.53 -14.81 -0.97
CA GLU A 11 -6.17 -15.18 0.30
C GLU A 11 -5.12 -15.80 1.22
N ILE A 12 -5.08 -15.33 2.47
CA ILE A 12 -4.21 -15.90 3.49
C ILE A 12 -4.92 -17.07 4.12
N ASN A 13 -4.26 -18.25 4.13
CA ASN A 13 -4.79 -19.42 4.78
C ASN A 13 -4.77 -19.20 6.31
N ALA A 14 -5.96 -19.18 6.94
CA ALA A 14 -6.09 -18.98 8.37
C ALA A 14 -5.44 -20.11 9.20
N GLU A 15 -5.45 -21.34 8.68
CA GLU A 15 -4.85 -22.51 9.36
C GLU A 15 -3.32 -22.50 9.27
N ASP A 16 -2.76 -21.98 8.17
CA ASP A 16 -1.32 -21.79 8.00
C ASP A 16 -1.02 -20.44 7.34
N PRO A 17 -0.94 -19.37 8.12
CA PRO A 17 -0.70 -18.02 7.60
C PRO A 17 0.61 -17.86 6.82
N PHE A 18 1.57 -18.78 7.00
CA PHE A 18 2.87 -18.73 6.35
C PHE A 18 3.03 -19.73 5.20
N GLN A 19 2.02 -20.50 4.84
CA GLN A 19 2.07 -21.51 3.77
C GLN A 19 2.61 -20.95 2.44
N GLU A 20 2.25 -19.71 2.11
CA GLU A 20 2.70 -19.01 0.90
C GLU A 20 3.56 -17.77 1.21
N ASP A 21 4.35 -17.83 2.27
CA ASP A 21 5.21 -16.71 2.68
C ASP A 21 6.51 -16.67 1.88
N LYS A 22 6.42 -16.32 0.61
CA LYS A 22 7.57 -16.14 -0.28
C LYS A 22 8.34 -14.85 -0.05
N LEU A 23 7.83 -13.97 0.81
CA LEU A 23 8.44 -12.67 1.13
C LEU A 23 9.18 -12.65 2.47
N ASP A 24 9.26 -13.82 3.15
CA ASP A 24 9.94 -14.01 4.44
C ASP A 24 9.43 -13.06 5.54
N HIS A 25 8.10 -12.92 5.63
CA HIS A 25 7.47 -12.11 6.68
C HIS A 25 7.46 -12.79 8.05
N LYS A 26 7.61 -14.12 8.09
CA LYS A 26 7.44 -14.94 9.30
C LYS A 26 8.29 -14.46 10.46
N SER A 27 9.59 -14.28 10.25
CA SER A 27 10.53 -13.86 11.30
C SER A 27 10.16 -12.51 11.91
N SER A 28 9.76 -11.55 11.08
CA SER A 28 9.32 -10.23 11.51
C SER A 28 7.99 -10.28 12.28
N ILE A 29 7.03 -11.07 11.79
CA ILE A 29 5.72 -11.23 12.43
C ILE A 29 5.87 -11.92 13.80
N GLU A 30 6.69 -12.96 13.92
CA GLU A 30 6.96 -13.63 15.19
C GLU A 30 7.61 -12.69 16.23
N LEU A 31 8.56 -11.84 15.78
CA LEU A 31 9.19 -10.84 16.65
C LEU A 31 8.19 -9.79 17.13
N LEU A 32 7.42 -9.22 16.21
CA LEU A 32 6.41 -8.21 16.54
C LEU A 32 5.27 -8.80 17.41
N THR A 33 4.93 -10.06 17.21
CA THR A 33 3.95 -10.77 18.07
C THR A 33 4.45 -10.86 19.50
N LYS A 34 5.73 -11.18 19.72
CA LYS A 34 6.32 -11.18 21.07
C LYS A 34 6.24 -9.79 21.72
N LEU A 35 6.46 -8.72 20.95
CA LEU A 35 6.33 -7.36 21.44
C LEU A 35 4.88 -7.08 21.87
N VAL A 36 3.89 -7.39 21.04
CA VAL A 36 2.47 -7.24 21.38
C VAL A 36 2.12 -8.01 22.65
N GLN A 37 2.56 -9.27 22.75
CA GLN A 37 2.24 -10.14 23.89
C GLN A 37 2.98 -9.78 25.18
N SER A 38 4.00 -8.93 25.13
CA SER A 38 4.82 -8.54 26.28
C SER A 38 4.29 -7.29 27.02
N THR A 39 3.26 -6.60 26.50
CA THR A 39 2.73 -5.37 27.08
C THR A 39 1.27 -5.50 27.48
N ASP A 40 0.94 -5.02 28.68
CA ASP A 40 -0.44 -4.79 29.11
C ASP A 40 -0.85 -3.31 29.00
N GLN A 41 0.12 -2.45 28.67
CA GLN A 41 -0.12 -1.03 28.50
C GLN A 41 -0.65 -0.74 27.09
N PRO A 42 -1.40 0.36 26.92
CA PRO A 42 -1.79 0.80 25.59
C PRO A 42 -0.55 1.06 24.75
N PHE A 43 -0.51 0.54 23.50
CA PHE A 43 0.67 0.59 22.67
C PHE A 43 0.31 0.77 21.21
N VAL A 44 1.02 1.66 20.52
CA VAL A 44 0.81 1.95 19.10
C VAL A 44 2.05 1.59 18.30
N ILE A 45 1.93 0.61 17.42
CA ILE A 45 2.98 0.14 16.51
C ILE A 45 2.63 0.62 15.10
N THR A 46 3.60 1.20 14.39
CA THR A 46 3.46 1.42 12.95
C THR A 46 4.21 0.37 12.15
N VAL A 47 3.60 -0.09 11.05
CA VAL A 47 4.23 -0.85 9.97
C VAL A 47 4.40 0.10 8.80
N GLU A 48 5.62 0.55 8.58
CA GLU A 48 5.93 1.63 7.65
C GLU A 48 6.58 1.10 6.38
N ALA A 49 6.02 1.45 5.24
CA ALA A 49 6.63 1.24 3.92
C ALA A 49 5.97 2.16 2.87
N PRO A 50 6.66 2.46 1.75
CA PRO A 50 6.04 3.10 0.60
C PRO A 50 4.83 2.33 0.05
N TRP A 51 4.01 2.99 -0.73
CA TRP A 51 2.90 2.33 -1.42
C TRP A 51 3.40 1.21 -2.34
N GLY A 52 2.63 0.13 -2.43
CA GLY A 52 2.96 -1.02 -3.25
C GLY A 52 3.96 -2.02 -2.64
N TRP A 53 4.43 -1.83 -1.41
CA TRP A 53 5.37 -2.75 -0.75
C TRP A 53 4.71 -3.90 0.01
N GLY A 54 3.40 -4.03 -0.06
CA GLY A 54 2.69 -5.18 0.52
C GLY A 54 2.29 -5.02 1.99
N LYS A 55 2.23 -3.80 2.54
CA LYS A 55 1.80 -3.52 3.93
C LYS A 55 0.51 -4.26 4.31
N THR A 56 -0.54 -4.11 3.49
CA THR A 56 -1.83 -4.77 3.70
C THR A 56 -1.68 -6.28 3.86
N LYS A 57 -0.91 -6.94 2.97
CA LYS A 57 -0.69 -8.39 3.05
C LYS A 57 0.15 -8.82 4.26
N PHE A 58 1.07 -7.96 4.68
CA PHE A 58 1.83 -8.18 5.91
C PHE A 58 0.92 -8.17 7.15
N ILE A 59 0.08 -7.14 7.29
CA ILE A 59 -0.81 -7.02 8.47
C ILE A 59 -1.95 -8.03 8.45
N GLU A 60 -2.50 -8.39 7.27
CA GLU A 60 -3.47 -9.48 7.14
C GLU A 60 -2.88 -10.82 7.61
N ARG A 61 -1.63 -11.13 7.19
CA ARG A 61 -0.91 -12.33 7.62
C ARG A 61 -0.62 -12.30 9.12
N TRP A 62 -0.20 -11.15 9.63
CA TRP A 62 0.05 -10.98 11.06
C TRP A 62 -1.23 -11.13 11.88
N LYS A 63 -2.34 -10.56 11.42
CA LYS A 63 -3.67 -10.76 12.03
C LYS A 63 -4.04 -12.24 12.08
N ALA A 64 -3.97 -12.96 10.96
CA ALA A 64 -4.27 -14.39 10.90
C ALA A 64 -3.37 -15.21 11.85
N TYR A 65 -2.09 -14.87 11.94
CA TYR A 65 -1.15 -15.52 12.87
C TYR A 65 -1.51 -15.28 14.34
N LEU A 66 -1.91 -14.06 14.72
CA LEU A 66 -2.37 -13.73 16.06
C LEU A 66 -3.69 -14.44 16.39
N GLU A 67 -4.65 -14.46 15.48
CA GLU A 67 -5.93 -15.15 15.65
C GLU A 67 -5.74 -16.66 15.85
N LYS A 68 -4.80 -17.28 15.13
CA LYS A 68 -4.41 -18.68 15.36
C LYS A 68 -3.85 -18.92 16.78
N GLN A 69 -3.25 -17.89 17.39
CA GLN A 69 -2.79 -17.94 18.78
C GLN A 69 -3.88 -17.51 19.78
N ASN A 70 -5.14 -17.53 19.37
CA ASN A 70 -6.28 -17.13 20.18
C ASN A 70 -6.20 -15.66 20.64
N GLN A 71 -5.60 -14.77 19.84
CA GLN A 71 -5.55 -13.35 20.12
C GLN A 71 -6.79 -12.66 19.49
N ALA A 72 -7.45 -11.78 20.24
CA ALA A 72 -8.57 -11.00 19.71
C ALA A 72 -8.06 -9.89 18.77
N CYS A 73 -8.39 -9.99 17.49
CA CYS A 73 -7.96 -9.05 16.48
C CYS A 73 -9.14 -8.38 15.77
N LEU A 74 -8.98 -7.09 15.48
CA LEU A 74 -9.88 -6.28 14.67
C LEU A 74 -9.12 -5.71 13.49
N TYR A 75 -9.78 -5.61 12.34
CA TYR A 75 -9.24 -4.97 11.16
C TYR A 75 -10.14 -3.83 10.71
N PHE A 76 -9.55 -2.67 10.54
CA PHE A 76 -10.24 -1.46 10.13
C PHE A 76 -9.53 -0.87 8.90
N ASN A 77 -10.19 -0.89 7.75
CA ASN A 77 -9.72 -0.17 6.58
C ASN A 77 -10.18 1.30 6.71
N ALA A 78 -9.23 2.18 6.99
CA ALA A 78 -9.53 3.59 7.23
C ALA A 78 -10.06 4.29 5.97
N TRP A 79 -9.52 3.95 4.79
CA TRP A 79 -9.92 4.56 3.52
C TRP A 79 -11.33 4.15 3.07
N GLU A 80 -11.73 2.91 3.29
CA GLU A 80 -13.10 2.47 3.02
C GLU A 80 -14.14 3.18 3.89
N ASN A 81 -13.71 3.71 5.05
CA ASN A 81 -14.55 4.36 6.03
C ASN A 81 -14.39 5.89 6.08
N ASP A 82 -13.58 6.49 5.21
CA ASP A 82 -13.28 7.94 5.30
C ASP A 82 -14.44 8.84 4.84
N PHE A 83 -15.52 8.25 4.31
CA PHE A 83 -16.75 8.97 3.98
C PHE A 83 -17.57 9.40 5.21
N VAL A 84 -17.34 8.79 6.38
CA VAL A 84 -18.04 9.18 7.62
C VAL A 84 -17.48 10.48 8.19
N ALA A 85 -18.32 11.24 8.89
CA ALA A 85 -17.94 12.52 9.45
C ALA A 85 -16.96 12.40 10.63
N ASP A 86 -17.10 11.37 11.46
CA ASP A 86 -16.19 11.09 12.59
C ASP A 86 -15.81 9.61 12.60
N PRO A 87 -14.50 9.29 12.55
CA PRO A 87 -14.01 7.92 12.51
C PRO A 87 -14.37 7.09 13.77
N LEU A 88 -14.67 7.73 14.88
CA LEU A 88 -15.02 7.06 16.13
C LEU A 88 -16.24 6.14 15.98
N THR A 89 -17.25 6.60 15.25
CA THR A 89 -18.49 5.82 15.04
C THR A 89 -18.23 4.54 14.26
N ALA A 90 -17.44 4.63 13.18
CA ALA A 90 -17.05 3.47 12.40
C ALA A 90 -16.18 2.52 13.24
N PHE A 91 -15.22 3.08 13.96
CA PHE A 91 -14.27 2.32 14.77
C PHE A 91 -14.93 1.54 15.90
N VAL A 92 -15.87 2.16 16.61
CA VAL A 92 -16.67 1.47 17.63
C VAL A 92 -17.55 0.37 17.02
N GLY A 93 -18.01 0.58 15.77
CA GLY A 93 -18.75 -0.44 15.03
C GLY A 93 -17.97 -1.74 14.82
N GLU A 94 -16.66 -1.65 14.58
CA GLU A 94 -15.78 -2.81 14.40
C GLU A 94 -15.57 -3.66 15.67
N LEU A 95 -15.93 -3.18 16.83
CA LEU A 95 -15.93 -4.00 18.06
C LEU A 95 -17.04 -5.05 18.08
N ARG A 96 -18.06 -4.91 17.23
CA ARG A 96 -19.23 -5.79 17.21
C ARG A 96 -18.90 -7.28 17.03
N PRO A 97 -18.05 -7.70 16.08
CA PRO A 97 -17.72 -9.12 15.90
C PRO A 97 -17.07 -9.75 17.13
N ILE A 98 -16.24 -8.99 17.85
CA ILE A 98 -15.62 -9.51 19.09
C ILE A 98 -16.66 -9.74 20.18
N VAL A 99 -17.61 -8.82 20.30
CA VAL A 99 -18.70 -8.94 21.27
C VAL A 99 -19.61 -10.13 20.92
N GLU A 100 -19.97 -10.29 19.66
CA GLU A 100 -20.84 -11.38 19.18
C GLU A 100 -20.16 -12.76 19.25
N ASN A 101 -18.86 -12.84 19.04
CA ASN A 101 -18.09 -14.08 19.13
C ASN A 101 -17.70 -14.48 20.56
N SER A 102 -17.87 -13.59 21.56
CA SER A 102 -17.65 -13.94 22.96
C SER A 102 -18.76 -14.88 23.45
N LYS A 103 -18.39 -15.90 24.24
CA LYS A 103 -19.36 -16.91 24.77
C LYS A 103 -20.57 -16.29 25.43
N ASP A 104 -20.38 -15.12 26.04
CA ASP A 104 -21.43 -14.39 26.73
C ASP A 104 -22.07 -13.28 25.90
N GLY A 105 -21.55 -13.00 24.70
CA GLY A 105 -21.95 -11.84 23.87
C GLY A 105 -23.26 -12.03 23.11
N MET A 106 -23.72 -13.27 22.93
CA MET A 106 -24.98 -13.57 22.24
C MET A 106 -26.22 -13.30 23.08
N GLU A 107 -26.10 -13.31 24.42
CA GLU A 107 -27.21 -13.03 25.28
C GLU A 107 -27.48 -11.52 25.42
N GLU A 108 -28.73 -11.09 25.22
CA GLU A 108 -29.12 -9.67 25.34
C GLU A 108 -28.82 -9.06 26.72
N ALA A 109 -28.86 -9.89 27.74
CA ALA A 109 -28.60 -9.48 29.13
C ALA A 109 -27.11 -9.45 29.50
N SER A 110 -26.20 -9.91 28.61
CA SER A 110 -24.79 -10.06 28.96
C SER A 110 -24.10 -8.73 29.28
N PRO A 111 -23.20 -8.72 30.27
CA PRO A 111 -22.45 -7.51 30.64
C PRO A 111 -21.57 -6.97 29.46
N ILE A 112 -21.08 -7.86 28.61
CA ILE A 112 -20.25 -7.50 27.42
C ILE A 112 -21.10 -6.74 26.40
N ARG A 113 -22.28 -7.27 26.07
CA ARG A 113 -23.20 -6.63 25.12
C ARG A 113 -23.74 -5.29 25.65
N LYS A 114 -24.09 -5.22 26.94
CA LYS A 114 -24.49 -3.96 27.57
C LYS A 114 -23.38 -2.92 27.55
N GLY A 115 -22.13 -3.31 27.83
CA GLY A 115 -20.96 -2.45 27.76
C GLY A 115 -20.75 -1.92 26.34
N PHE A 116 -20.83 -2.79 25.31
CA PHE A 116 -20.72 -2.40 23.91
C PHE A 116 -21.83 -1.43 23.50
N MET A 117 -23.09 -1.70 23.86
CA MET A 117 -24.18 -0.79 23.51
C MET A 117 -24.05 0.58 24.21
N HIS A 118 -23.51 0.61 25.42
CA HIS A 118 -23.20 1.86 26.11
C HIS A 118 -22.06 2.60 25.41
N LEU A 119 -20.96 1.90 25.07
CA LEU A 119 -19.84 2.46 24.34
C LEU A 119 -20.28 3.06 23.00
N ARG A 120 -21.15 2.36 22.24
CA ARG A 120 -21.72 2.83 20.99
C ARG A 120 -22.52 4.13 21.17
N LYS A 121 -23.35 4.23 22.20
CA LYS A 121 -24.09 5.46 22.52
C LYS A 121 -23.14 6.62 22.84
N LEU A 122 -22.13 6.39 23.66
CA LEU A 122 -21.11 7.38 23.99
C LEU A 122 -20.30 7.79 22.75
N GLY A 123 -19.93 6.85 21.90
CA GLY A 123 -19.25 7.12 20.63
C GLY A 123 -20.04 8.07 19.73
N VAL A 124 -21.35 7.85 19.58
CA VAL A 124 -22.23 8.75 18.82
C VAL A 124 -22.31 10.15 19.43
N VAL A 125 -22.38 10.24 20.78
CA VAL A 125 -22.40 11.55 21.46
C VAL A 125 -21.09 12.30 21.27
N LEU A 126 -19.96 11.62 21.43
CA LEU A 126 -18.62 12.20 21.22
C LEU A 126 -18.37 12.58 19.77
N ALA A 127 -18.84 11.78 18.79
CA ALA A 127 -18.74 12.11 17.38
C ALA A 127 -19.54 13.37 17.01
N LYS A 128 -20.74 13.55 17.58
CA LYS A 128 -21.57 14.74 17.36
C LYS A 128 -21.00 16.01 18.03
N LYS A 129 -20.44 15.88 19.23
CA LYS A 129 -19.88 17.01 20.01
C LYS A 129 -18.44 17.34 19.61
N GLY A 130 -17.66 16.35 19.16
CA GLY A 130 -16.22 16.45 18.98
C GLY A 130 -15.72 16.91 17.62
N ALA A 131 -16.59 17.20 16.66
CA ALA A 131 -16.19 17.65 15.31
C ALA A 131 -15.36 18.92 15.25
N PRO A 132 -15.24 19.80 16.25
CA PRO A 132 -14.41 21.00 16.16
C PRO A 132 -13.35 21.20 17.24
N ILE A 133 -12.98 20.23 18.05
CA ILE A 133 -12.00 20.48 19.14
C ILE A 133 -10.63 20.91 18.61
N LEU A 134 -10.26 20.55 17.39
CA LEU A 134 -8.97 20.88 16.79
C LEU A 134 -8.99 21.97 15.72
N ILE A 135 -10.10 22.13 15.01
CA ILE A 135 -10.25 23.23 14.07
C ILE A 135 -10.45 24.56 14.81
N LYS A 136 -10.99 24.52 16.03
CA LYS A 136 -11.14 25.74 16.87
C LYS A 136 -9.84 26.23 17.50
N GLY A 137 -8.77 25.46 17.55
CA GLY A 137 -7.44 25.96 17.92
C GLY A 137 -6.89 27.01 16.97
N ALA A 138 -7.33 27.01 15.70
CA ALA A 138 -7.03 28.04 14.73
C ALA A 138 -8.10 29.15 14.66
N ALA A 139 -9.34 28.87 15.11
CA ALA A 139 -10.45 29.82 15.12
C ALA A 139 -10.69 30.51 16.45
N SER A 140 -9.96 30.14 17.53
CA SER A 140 -9.98 30.86 18.83
C SER A 140 -9.27 32.22 18.79
N LYS A 141 -8.91 32.71 17.60
CA LYS A 141 -8.47 34.08 17.38
C LYS A 141 -9.61 35.14 17.33
N ILE A 142 -10.84 34.74 17.71
CA ILE A 142 -11.99 35.65 17.60
C ILE A 142 -12.41 36.23 18.98
N LEU A 143 -11.47 36.40 19.87
CA LEU A 143 -11.56 37.38 20.95
C LEU A 143 -10.17 37.96 21.16
N THR A 144 -9.66 38.67 20.16
CA THR A 144 -8.51 39.54 20.35
C THR A 144 -8.93 40.70 21.23
N ALA A 145 -8.00 41.17 22.05
CA ALA A 145 -8.23 42.35 22.90
C ALA A 145 -8.77 43.59 22.12
N GLU A 146 -8.55 43.61 20.78
CA GLU A 146 -9.08 44.63 19.87
C GLU A 146 -10.59 44.48 19.66
N ALA A 147 -11.12 43.25 19.47
CA ALA A 147 -12.56 43.02 19.35
C ALA A 147 -13.32 43.32 20.65
N VAL A 148 -12.67 43.19 21.78
CA VAL A 148 -13.22 43.56 23.11
C VAL A 148 -13.20 45.08 23.29
N ASN A 149 -12.21 45.81 22.77
CA ASN A 149 -12.14 47.25 22.84
C ASN A 149 -13.15 47.93 21.90
N ASP A 150 -13.33 47.46 20.66
CA ASP A 150 -14.32 47.98 19.71
C ASP A 150 -15.77 47.81 20.19
N ILE A 151 -16.03 46.74 20.97
CA ILE A 151 -17.33 46.51 21.62
C ILE A 151 -17.51 47.40 22.83
N SER A 152 -16.45 47.73 23.57
CA SER A 152 -16.52 48.55 24.76
C SER A 152 -16.82 50.02 24.53
N GLU A 153 -16.44 50.56 23.35
CA GLU A 153 -16.73 51.99 22.99
C GLU A 153 -18.15 52.23 22.49
N SER A 154 -18.84 51.18 22.01
CA SER A 154 -20.20 51.33 21.44
C SER A 154 -21.36 50.96 22.40
N LEU A 155 -21.08 50.53 23.63
CA LEU A 155 -22.07 49.93 24.55
C LEU A 155 -22.06 50.52 25.99
N ALA A 156 -21.88 51.84 26.12
CA ALA A 156 -21.90 52.48 27.43
C ALA A 156 -23.24 52.35 28.18
N ASP A 157 -24.34 52.05 27.52
CA ASP A 157 -25.70 51.94 28.12
C ASP A 157 -26.24 50.53 28.37
N SER A 158 -25.49 49.46 28.01
CA SER A 158 -25.93 48.07 28.16
C SER A 158 -24.86 47.12 28.74
N ALA A 159 -23.91 47.65 29.48
CA ALA A 159 -22.77 46.91 30.02
C ALA A 159 -23.19 45.75 30.96
N GLU A 160 -24.28 45.87 31.71
CA GLU A 160 -24.78 44.83 32.62
C GLU A 160 -25.42 43.64 31.86
N GLU A 161 -26.15 43.94 30.79
CA GLU A 161 -26.85 42.93 29.99
C GLU A 161 -25.86 42.15 29.13
N VAL A 162 -24.83 42.79 28.58
CA VAL A 162 -23.72 42.16 27.83
C VAL A 162 -22.85 41.33 28.80
N ALA A 163 -22.56 41.80 29.99
CA ALA A 163 -21.81 41.06 31.00
C ALA A 163 -22.57 39.82 31.47
N SER A 164 -23.89 39.88 31.63
CA SER A 164 -24.71 38.73 32.00
C SER A 164 -24.78 37.69 30.88
N THR A 165 -24.94 38.12 29.63
CA THR A 165 -24.97 37.24 28.46
C THR A 165 -23.59 36.55 28.19
N LEU A 166 -22.49 37.27 28.40
CA LEU A 166 -21.14 36.71 28.36
C LEU A 166 -20.92 35.70 29.48
N ALA A 167 -21.36 36.00 30.70
CA ALA A 167 -21.26 35.09 31.85
C ALA A 167 -22.09 33.81 31.64
N GLU A 168 -23.30 33.93 31.11
CA GLU A 168 -24.11 32.74 30.72
C GLU A 168 -23.48 31.93 29.59
N SER A 169 -22.92 32.59 28.59
CA SER A 169 -22.20 31.93 27.49
C SER A 169 -20.97 31.18 28.00
N LEU A 170 -20.17 31.83 28.86
CA LEU A 170 -19.02 31.19 29.51
C LEU A 170 -19.43 30.03 30.42
N LYS A 171 -20.50 30.16 31.18
CA LYS A 171 -21.03 29.09 32.01
C LYS A 171 -21.46 27.89 31.17
N LYS A 172 -22.19 28.10 30.07
CA LYS A 172 -22.55 27.04 29.12
C LYS A 172 -21.34 26.38 28.48
N GLN A 173 -20.31 27.13 28.13
CA GLN A 173 -19.07 26.57 27.59
C GLN A 173 -18.33 25.71 28.63
N ILE A 174 -18.27 26.13 29.87
CA ILE A 174 -17.68 25.35 30.98
C ILE A 174 -18.48 24.07 31.23
N GLU A 175 -19.81 24.15 31.31
CA GLU A 175 -20.69 23.00 31.48
C GLU A 175 -20.52 21.99 30.30
N GLN A 176 -20.45 22.48 29.05
CA GLN A 176 -20.19 21.65 27.88
C GLN A 176 -18.83 20.97 27.95
N TYR A 177 -17.78 21.70 28.35
CA TYR A 177 -16.45 21.16 28.54
C TYR A 177 -16.41 20.05 29.58
N ASP A 178 -17.04 20.24 30.72
CA ASP A 178 -17.13 19.25 31.79
C ASP A 178 -17.92 18.01 31.37
N GLU A 179 -19.01 18.18 30.61
CA GLU A 179 -19.76 17.06 30.01
C GLU A 179 -18.92 16.27 29.01
N GLU A 180 -18.15 16.95 28.16
CA GLU A 180 -17.27 16.31 27.21
C GLU A 180 -16.16 15.51 27.90
N LYS A 181 -15.52 16.12 28.90
CA LYS A 181 -14.49 15.48 29.73
C LYS A 181 -15.01 14.24 30.45
N ASN A 182 -16.19 14.33 31.02
CA ASN A 182 -16.85 13.19 31.68
C ASN A 182 -17.23 12.11 30.69
N SER A 183 -17.72 12.48 29.50
CA SER A 183 -18.03 11.52 28.42
C SER A 183 -16.79 10.76 27.93
N ILE A 184 -15.65 11.45 27.78
CA ILE A 184 -14.36 10.82 27.44
C ILE A 184 -13.90 9.85 28.52
N LYS A 185 -14.01 10.26 29.80
CA LYS A 185 -13.65 9.41 30.94
C LYS A 185 -14.52 8.15 30.98
N THR A 186 -15.83 8.31 30.89
CA THR A 186 -16.79 7.19 30.87
C THR A 186 -16.59 6.28 29.67
N PHE A 187 -16.26 6.84 28.51
CA PHE A 187 -15.92 6.06 27.33
C PHE A 187 -14.70 5.15 27.57
N ARG A 188 -13.61 5.71 28.13
CA ARG A 188 -12.39 4.95 28.42
C ARG A 188 -12.65 3.85 29.48
N GLU A 189 -13.38 4.17 30.53
CA GLU A 189 -13.74 3.20 31.57
C GLU A 189 -14.58 2.05 30.99
N THR A 190 -15.59 2.37 30.20
CA THR A 190 -16.41 1.36 29.52
C THR A 190 -15.60 0.50 28.54
N LEU A 191 -14.67 1.12 27.80
CA LEU A 191 -13.79 0.40 26.89
C LEU A 191 -12.80 -0.50 27.64
N LYS A 192 -12.25 -0.03 28.78
CA LYS A 192 -11.40 -0.84 29.66
C LYS A 192 -12.14 -2.06 30.18
N ASP A 193 -13.36 -1.86 30.69
CA ASP A 193 -14.20 -2.95 31.15
C ASP A 193 -14.52 -3.97 30.06
N LEU A 194 -14.79 -3.49 28.84
CA LEU A 194 -15.04 -4.35 27.70
C LEU A 194 -13.77 -5.14 27.32
N ALA A 195 -12.63 -4.47 27.21
CA ALA A 195 -11.35 -5.10 26.92
C ALA A 195 -11.02 -6.18 27.96
N GLN A 196 -11.16 -5.88 29.26
CA GLN A 196 -10.93 -6.86 30.32
C GLN A 196 -11.86 -8.07 30.21
N LYS A 197 -13.16 -7.86 30.02
CA LYS A 197 -14.13 -8.97 29.87
C LYS A 197 -13.84 -9.87 28.67
N VAL A 198 -13.29 -9.30 27.61
CA VAL A 198 -12.88 -10.06 26.42
C VAL A 198 -11.56 -10.80 26.66
N THR A 199 -10.63 -10.22 27.44
CA THR A 199 -9.26 -10.72 27.59
C THR A 199 -8.99 -11.47 28.90
N ASP A 200 -9.81 -11.30 29.95
CA ASP A 200 -9.62 -11.95 31.24
C ASP A 200 -10.21 -13.36 31.25
N GLY A 201 -9.41 -14.32 31.70
CA GLY A 201 -9.81 -15.72 31.91
C GLY A 201 -8.85 -16.71 31.26
N GLU A 202 -8.89 -17.94 31.73
CA GLU A 202 -8.08 -19.02 31.19
C GLU A 202 -8.50 -19.35 29.75
N GLY A 203 -7.52 -19.40 28.84
CA GLY A 203 -7.75 -19.62 27.42
C GLY A 203 -8.30 -18.41 26.62
N LYS A 204 -8.44 -17.23 27.25
CA LYS A 204 -8.82 -15.99 26.55
C LYS A 204 -7.60 -15.26 25.96
N PRO A 205 -7.80 -14.40 24.96
CA PRO A 205 -6.73 -13.56 24.41
C PRO A 205 -6.19 -12.61 25.51
N LYS A 206 -4.89 -12.31 25.44
CA LYS A 206 -4.25 -11.41 26.42
C LYS A 206 -4.53 -9.94 26.15
N GLN A 207 -4.59 -9.54 24.89
CA GLN A 207 -4.82 -8.18 24.42
C GLN A 207 -5.89 -8.16 23.33
N LEU A 208 -6.46 -6.99 23.11
CA LEU A 208 -7.28 -6.65 21.97
C LEU A 208 -6.42 -5.88 20.98
N VAL A 209 -6.21 -6.44 19.78
CA VAL A 209 -5.30 -5.89 18.78
C VAL A 209 -6.11 -5.28 17.63
N PHE A 210 -5.91 -3.99 17.39
CA PHE A 210 -6.53 -3.25 16.30
C PHE A 210 -5.54 -3.06 15.16
N PHE A 211 -5.84 -3.61 13.99
CA PHE A 211 -5.16 -3.32 12.76
C PHE A 211 -5.88 -2.22 12.00
N VAL A 212 -5.17 -1.12 11.73
CA VAL A 212 -5.67 0.01 10.94
C VAL A 212 -4.85 0.10 9.66
N ASP A 213 -5.51 -0.04 8.52
CA ASP A 213 -4.88 0.00 7.20
C ASP A 213 -5.31 1.21 6.39
N GLU A 214 -4.48 1.58 5.42
CA GLU A 214 -4.75 2.61 4.42
C GLU A 214 -5.03 4.01 5.01
N LEU A 215 -4.53 4.30 6.21
CA LEU A 215 -4.68 5.59 6.88
C LEU A 215 -4.05 6.73 6.07
N ASP A 216 -2.96 6.45 5.39
CA ASP A 216 -2.19 7.36 4.53
C ASP A 216 -2.88 7.70 3.19
N ARG A 217 -4.04 7.07 2.89
CA ARG A 217 -4.88 7.36 1.73
C ARG A 217 -6.12 8.18 2.04
N CYS A 218 -6.43 8.32 3.31
CA CYS A 218 -7.62 9.06 3.76
C CYS A 218 -7.49 10.56 3.51
N ARG A 219 -8.63 11.22 3.54
CA ARG A 219 -8.66 12.69 3.64
C ARG A 219 -7.84 13.14 4.86
N PRO A 220 -7.05 14.22 4.72
CA PRO A 220 -6.15 14.67 5.79
C PRO A 220 -6.85 14.88 7.15
N ASP A 221 -8.02 15.50 7.15
CA ASP A 221 -8.84 15.74 8.35
C ASP A 221 -9.27 14.44 9.03
N PHE A 222 -9.72 13.45 8.24
CA PHE A 222 -10.12 12.15 8.76
C PHE A 222 -8.93 11.39 9.36
N ALA A 223 -7.80 11.31 8.63
CA ALA A 223 -6.61 10.61 9.08
C ALA A 223 -6.09 11.15 10.42
N MET A 224 -6.01 12.48 10.55
CA MET A 224 -5.55 13.09 11.79
C MET A 224 -6.55 12.94 12.93
N THR A 225 -7.84 13.11 12.66
CA THR A 225 -8.90 12.88 13.64
C THR A 225 -8.84 11.43 14.16
N LEU A 226 -8.62 10.44 13.29
CA LEU A 226 -8.51 9.04 13.72
C LEU A 226 -7.31 8.83 14.65
N LEU A 227 -6.12 9.34 14.31
CA LEU A 227 -4.95 9.26 15.20
C LEU A 227 -5.22 9.89 16.58
N GLU A 228 -5.88 11.03 16.62
CA GLU A 228 -6.25 11.71 17.86
C GLU A 228 -7.28 10.93 18.65
N ARG A 229 -8.28 10.32 18.00
CA ARG A 229 -9.23 9.42 18.66
C ARG A 229 -8.52 8.22 19.27
N ILE A 230 -7.59 7.60 18.55
CA ILE A 230 -6.74 6.52 19.08
C ILE A 230 -6.01 6.99 20.33
N LYS A 231 -5.32 8.13 20.27
CA LYS A 231 -4.55 8.66 21.40
C LYS A 231 -5.40 9.02 22.60
N HIS A 232 -6.54 9.66 22.36
CA HIS A 232 -7.34 10.24 23.44
C HIS A 232 -8.45 9.33 23.97
N LEU A 233 -8.98 8.41 23.18
CA LEU A 233 -10.10 7.57 23.58
C LEU A 233 -9.70 6.12 23.79
N PHE A 234 -8.80 5.61 22.98
CA PHE A 234 -8.41 4.19 22.99
C PHE A 234 -7.08 3.92 23.71
N ASN A 235 -6.50 4.92 24.35
CA ASN A 235 -5.32 4.77 25.22
C ASN A 235 -5.70 4.08 26.53
N VAL A 236 -6.01 2.80 26.44
CA VAL A 236 -6.57 1.95 27.52
C VAL A 236 -5.76 0.67 27.59
N GLU A 237 -5.52 0.18 28.82
CA GLU A 237 -4.81 -1.08 29.07
C GLU A 237 -5.35 -2.24 28.23
N LYS A 238 -4.49 -3.16 27.85
CA LYS A 238 -4.79 -4.35 27.03
C LYS A 238 -5.26 -4.04 25.60
N ILE A 239 -5.08 -2.82 25.12
CA ILE A 239 -5.37 -2.44 23.74
C ILE A 239 -4.06 -2.08 23.03
N VAL A 240 -3.81 -2.74 21.89
CA VAL A 240 -2.66 -2.49 21.02
C VAL A 240 -3.16 -2.09 19.63
N PHE A 241 -2.58 -1.03 19.08
CA PHE A 241 -2.83 -0.58 17.73
C PHE A 241 -1.67 -0.91 16.82
N ILE A 242 -1.98 -1.41 15.62
CA ILE A 242 -1.04 -1.66 14.55
C ILE A 242 -1.51 -0.85 13.35
N LEU A 243 -0.76 0.20 13.00
CA LEU A 243 -1.09 1.14 11.94
C LEU A 243 -0.19 0.86 10.73
N ALA A 244 -0.77 0.37 9.62
CA ALA A 244 -0.04 0.23 8.37
C ALA A 244 -0.13 1.53 7.58
N LEU A 245 1.00 2.19 7.36
CA LEU A 245 1.04 3.50 6.72
C LEU A 245 2.32 3.77 5.94
N ASP A 246 2.25 4.72 5.03
CA ASP A 246 3.41 5.37 4.42
C ASP A 246 3.72 6.64 5.20
N ARG A 247 4.89 6.65 5.85
CA ARG A 247 5.28 7.77 6.73
C ARG A 247 5.40 9.09 5.99
N GLU A 248 5.87 9.08 4.74
CA GLU A 248 6.00 10.32 3.96
C GLU A 248 4.63 10.89 3.59
N GLN A 249 3.67 10.04 3.25
CA GLN A 249 2.30 10.48 2.99
C GLN A 249 1.65 11.04 4.27
N MET A 250 1.88 10.43 5.42
CA MET A 250 1.41 10.97 6.69
C MET A 250 2.07 12.31 7.04
N ARG A 251 3.35 12.52 6.72
CA ARG A 251 3.99 13.85 6.83
C ARG A 251 3.31 14.89 5.95
N ASN A 252 2.97 14.52 4.71
CA ASN A 252 2.25 15.40 3.79
C ASN A 252 0.86 15.74 4.32
N THR A 253 0.16 14.78 4.92
CA THR A 253 -1.12 14.98 5.61
C THR A 253 -0.99 16.02 6.74
N VAL A 254 0.01 15.87 7.59
CA VAL A 254 0.29 16.84 8.68
C VAL A 254 0.61 18.22 8.12
N ARG A 255 1.45 18.31 7.08
CA ARG A 255 1.79 19.60 6.44
C ARG A 255 0.58 20.27 5.80
N CYS A 256 -0.32 19.49 5.21
CA CYS A 256 -1.56 20.03 4.62
C CYS A 256 -2.45 20.73 5.67
N LEU A 257 -2.56 20.15 6.87
CA LEU A 257 -3.44 20.69 7.92
C LEU A 257 -2.81 21.76 8.79
N TYR A 258 -1.52 21.62 9.09
CA TYR A 258 -0.83 22.45 10.10
C TYR A 258 0.25 23.37 9.50
N GLY A 259 0.42 23.35 8.18
CA GLY A 259 1.41 24.16 7.47
C GLY A 259 2.75 23.45 7.27
N SER A 260 3.60 24.07 6.43
CA SER A 260 4.85 23.49 5.92
C SER A 260 6.04 23.53 6.90
N GLY A 261 5.82 23.65 8.19
CA GLY A 261 6.91 23.59 9.19
C GLY A 261 7.56 22.22 9.28
N ASP A 262 8.87 22.17 9.61
CA ASP A 262 9.67 20.93 9.73
C ASP A 262 9.24 19.97 10.83
N ASN A 263 8.12 20.22 11.49
CA ASN A 263 7.67 19.52 12.70
C ASN A 263 6.73 18.32 12.47
N ALA A 264 6.48 17.92 11.21
CA ALA A 264 5.55 16.83 10.92
C ALA A 264 5.93 15.49 11.60
N ASP A 265 7.22 15.13 11.59
CA ASP A 265 7.70 13.94 12.30
C ASP A 265 7.54 14.04 13.82
N THR A 266 7.85 15.20 14.40
CA THR A 266 7.69 15.45 15.82
C THR A 266 6.21 15.36 16.23
N TYR A 267 5.32 15.81 15.35
CA TYR A 267 3.88 15.69 15.57
C TYR A 267 3.43 14.22 15.53
N LEU A 268 3.83 13.45 14.53
CA LEU A 268 3.47 12.02 14.39
C LEU A 268 4.02 11.18 15.55
N ARG A 269 5.20 11.48 16.08
CA ARG A 269 5.78 10.79 17.24
C ARG A 269 4.92 10.84 18.51
N ARG A 270 3.97 11.78 18.59
CA ARG A 270 3.02 11.85 19.73
C ARG A 270 2.04 10.70 19.74
N PHE A 271 1.83 10.05 18.61
CA PHE A 271 0.83 9.00 18.41
C PHE A 271 1.44 7.61 18.30
N ILE A 272 2.76 7.50 18.09
CA ILE A 272 3.46 6.27 17.74
C ILE A 272 4.47 5.95 18.83
N ASP A 273 4.37 4.74 19.43
CA ASP A 273 5.30 4.27 20.43
C ASP A 273 6.45 3.47 19.81
N PHE A 274 6.17 2.70 18.75
CA PHE A 274 7.17 1.92 18.03
C PHE A 274 6.94 1.93 16.52
N SER A 275 8.01 2.10 15.75
CA SER A 275 7.96 2.05 14.27
C SER A 275 8.74 0.86 13.74
N PHE A 276 8.08 0.03 12.96
CA PHE A 276 8.69 -1.07 12.22
C PHE A 276 8.74 -0.74 10.73
N GLN A 277 9.96 -0.70 10.17
CA GLN A 277 10.15 -0.53 8.73
C GLN A 277 10.01 -1.90 8.06
N LEU A 278 9.00 -2.04 7.19
CA LEU A 278 8.81 -3.27 6.42
C LEU A 278 9.95 -3.40 5.39
N PRO A 279 10.73 -4.49 5.43
CA PRO A 279 11.79 -4.70 4.45
C PRO A 279 11.26 -4.74 3.02
N LYS A 280 12.00 -4.15 2.07
CA LYS A 280 11.67 -4.26 0.64
C LYS A 280 11.84 -5.72 0.22
N PRO A 281 10.80 -6.38 -0.31
CA PRO A 281 10.92 -7.72 -0.85
C PRO A 281 11.93 -7.77 -2.00
N SER A 282 12.67 -8.86 -2.14
CA SER A 282 13.51 -9.03 -3.32
C SER A 282 12.64 -9.16 -4.57
N THR A 283 13.06 -8.55 -5.67
CA THR A 283 12.36 -8.63 -6.96
C THR A 283 12.15 -10.07 -7.38
N ARG A 284 13.15 -10.94 -7.17
CA ARG A 284 13.06 -12.38 -7.47
C ARG A 284 11.96 -13.08 -6.67
N ALA A 285 11.89 -12.85 -5.36
CA ALA A 285 10.88 -13.48 -4.51
C ALA A 285 9.47 -13.04 -4.93
N PHE A 286 9.29 -11.76 -5.22
CA PHE A 286 7.99 -11.23 -5.63
C PHE A 286 7.60 -11.67 -7.06
N ALA A 287 8.53 -11.69 -8.01
CA ALA A 287 8.28 -12.21 -9.35
C ALA A 287 7.88 -13.69 -9.35
N ASN A 288 8.53 -14.51 -8.50
CA ASN A 288 8.13 -15.91 -8.29
C ASN A 288 6.71 -16.01 -7.70
N LEU A 289 6.38 -15.18 -6.71
CA LEU A 289 5.03 -15.14 -6.14
C LEU A 289 3.98 -14.82 -7.22
N LEU A 290 4.23 -13.81 -8.06
CA LEU A 290 3.34 -13.43 -9.15
C LEU A 290 3.21 -14.54 -10.20
N HIS A 291 4.33 -15.14 -10.58
CA HIS A 291 4.38 -16.27 -11.51
C HIS A 291 3.42 -17.39 -11.09
N ASP A 292 3.45 -17.77 -9.81
CA ASP A 292 2.57 -18.83 -9.29
C ASP A 292 1.11 -18.38 -9.20
N ARG A 293 0.86 -17.14 -8.77
CA ARG A 293 -0.51 -16.57 -8.70
C ARG A 293 -1.20 -16.54 -10.07
N PHE A 294 -0.48 -16.14 -11.11
CA PHE A 294 -0.99 -16.10 -12.48
C PHE A 294 -1.04 -17.48 -13.12
N LYS A 295 -0.52 -18.53 -12.44
CA LYS A 295 -0.44 -19.90 -12.96
C LYS A 295 0.18 -19.98 -14.35
N LEU A 296 1.27 -19.23 -14.54
CA LEU A 296 1.93 -19.15 -15.84
C LEU A 296 2.56 -20.48 -16.26
N LEU A 297 2.97 -21.30 -15.30
CA LEU A 297 3.45 -22.66 -15.62
C LEU A 297 2.38 -23.50 -16.33
N ASP A 298 1.11 -23.41 -15.88
CA ASP A 298 0.00 -24.12 -16.53
C ASP A 298 -0.24 -23.61 -17.96
N PHE A 299 -0.08 -22.29 -18.17
CA PHE A 299 -0.17 -21.70 -19.49
C PHE A 299 0.91 -22.24 -20.42
N PHE A 300 2.17 -22.25 -20.01
CA PHE A 300 3.27 -22.77 -20.84
C PHE A 300 3.12 -24.27 -21.09
N ASN A 301 2.59 -25.05 -20.15
CA ASN A 301 2.35 -26.48 -20.31
C ASN A 301 1.09 -26.82 -21.15
N SER A 302 0.33 -25.83 -21.61
CA SER A 302 -0.95 -26.05 -22.31
C SER A 302 -0.84 -26.41 -23.79
N GLY A 303 0.32 -26.92 -24.27
CA GLY A 303 0.52 -27.43 -25.62
C GLY A 303 1.16 -26.48 -26.61
N ARG A 304 1.93 -25.50 -26.15
CA ARG A 304 2.77 -24.64 -27.00
C ARG A 304 4.03 -25.38 -27.46
N ASN A 305 4.40 -25.21 -28.73
CA ASN A 305 5.54 -25.92 -29.34
C ASN A 305 6.89 -25.59 -28.68
N ASN A 306 7.09 -24.33 -28.23
CA ASN A 306 8.35 -23.83 -27.68
C ASN A 306 8.27 -23.53 -26.17
N ALA A 307 7.29 -24.08 -25.48
CA ALA A 307 6.95 -23.78 -24.09
C ALA A 307 8.14 -23.77 -23.11
N GLN A 308 9.04 -24.74 -23.23
CA GLN A 308 10.19 -24.83 -22.31
C GLN A 308 11.19 -23.69 -22.49
N ILE A 309 11.42 -23.26 -23.72
CA ILE A 309 12.35 -22.16 -24.02
C ILE A 309 11.72 -20.84 -23.63
N GLU A 310 10.45 -20.63 -24.02
CA GLU A 310 9.66 -19.43 -23.68
C GLU A 310 9.59 -19.23 -22.17
N TYR A 311 9.30 -20.30 -21.42
CA TYR A 311 9.24 -20.30 -19.96
C TYR A 311 10.58 -19.97 -19.30
N LYS A 312 11.67 -20.64 -19.75
CA LYS A 312 13.01 -20.42 -19.19
C LYS A 312 13.51 -18.98 -19.36
N ARG A 313 13.11 -18.32 -20.44
CA ARG A 313 13.52 -16.94 -20.75
C ARG A 313 12.68 -15.88 -20.02
N PHE A 314 11.42 -16.18 -19.72
CA PHE A 314 10.47 -15.21 -19.17
C PHE A 314 10.91 -14.63 -17.83
N LEU A 315 11.01 -15.49 -16.82
CA LEU A 315 11.16 -15.03 -15.43
C LEU A 315 12.49 -14.31 -15.16
N PRO A 316 13.65 -14.81 -15.65
CA PRO A 316 14.91 -14.07 -15.55
C PRO A 316 14.85 -12.68 -16.21
N ALA A 317 14.33 -12.60 -17.44
CA ALA A 317 14.22 -11.34 -18.17
C ALA A 317 13.29 -10.35 -17.45
N PHE A 318 12.19 -10.83 -16.87
CA PHE A 318 11.30 -9.98 -16.08
C PHE A 318 11.99 -9.47 -14.80
N ILE A 319 12.70 -10.33 -14.08
CA ILE A 319 13.44 -9.94 -12.86
C ILE A 319 14.48 -8.87 -13.20
N ASP A 320 15.26 -9.07 -14.25
CA ASP A 320 16.27 -8.12 -14.68
C ASP A 320 15.64 -6.79 -15.13
N THR A 321 14.53 -6.85 -15.87
CA THR A 321 13.75 -5.66 -16.25
C THR A 321 13.22 -4.90 -15.04
N ALA A 322 12.62 -5.61 -14.09
CA ALA A 322 12.06 -4.99 -12.89
C ALA A 322 13.13 -4.33 -12.01
N ASN A 323 14.29 -4.95 -11.93
CA ASN A 323 15.44 -4.38 -11.25
C ASN A 323 16.01 -3.16 -12.00
N TRP A 324 16.25 -3.27 -13.30
CA TRP A 324 16.74 -2.17 -14.13
C TRP A 324 15.87 -0.92 -14.04
N LEU A 325 14.56 -1.08 -14.14
CA LEU A 325 13.59 0.02 -14.07
C LEU A 325 13.21 0.41 -12.63
N ASN A 326 13.76 -0.29 -11.63
CA ASN A 326 13.42 -0.15 -10.21
C ASN A 326 11.90 -0.16 -9.97
N LEU A 327 11.21 -1.18 -10.53
CA LEU A 327 9.76 -1.30 -10.42
C LEU A 327 9.34 -1.62 -8.98
N ASP A 328 8.36 -0.91 -8.47
CA ASP A 328 7.70 -1.27 -7.22
C ASP A 328 6.80 -2.50 -7.39
N LEU A 329 6.33 -3.09 -6.28
CA LEU A 329 5.56 -4.33 -6.32
C LEU A 329 4.24 -4.17 -7.08
N ARG A 330 3.56 -3.03 -6.95
CA ARG A 330 2.30 -2.77 -7.64
C ARG A 330 2.50 -2.65 -9.15
N THR A 331 3.57 -1.99 -9.57
CA THR A 331 3.97 -1.89 -10.98
C THR A 331 4.32 -3.26 -11.54
N GLN A 332 5.03 -4.11 -10.79
CA GLN A 332 5.30 -5.49 -11.18
C GLN A 332 4.01 -6.31 -11.35
N GLU A 333 3.02 -6.19 -10.45
CA GLU A 333 1.71 -6.84 -10.62
C GLU A 333 0.99 -6.37 -11.89
N GLN A 334 1.03 -5.08 -12.19
CA GLN A 334 0.44 -4.53 -13.42
C GLN A 334 1.14 -5.06 -14.66
N CYS A 335 2.47 -5.20 -14.62
CA CYS A 335 3.23 -5.83 -15.69
C CYS A 335 2.79 -7.28 -15.90
N PHE A 336 2.71 -8.08 -14.85
CA PHE A 336 2.24 -9.47 -14.93
C PHE A 336 0.82 -9.58 -15.48
N THR A 337 -0.08 -8.70 -15.07
CA THR A 337 -1.44 -8.67 -15.62
C THR A 337 -1.43 -8.45 -17.14
N LYS A 338 -0.62 -7.50 -17.63
CA LYS A 338 -0.51 -7.25 -19.08
C LYS A 338 0.19 -8.38 -19.82
N LEU A 339 1.23 -8.95 -19.23
CA LEU A 339 1.95 -10.10 -19.80
C LEU A 339 1.05 -11.33 -19.88
N ASP A 340 0.24 -11.62 -18.85
CA ASP A 340 -0.73 -12.72 -18.89
C ASP A 340 -1.74 -12.55 -20.03
N VAL A 341 -2.24 -11.34 -20.24
CA VAL A 341 -3.14 -11.03 -21.38
C VAL A 341 -2.44 -11.26 -22.71
N ILE A 342 -1.23 -10.71 -22.89
CA ILE A 342 -0.44 -10.85 -24.12
C ILE A 342 -0.16 -12.32 -24.41
N PHE A 343 0.30 -13.06 -23.42
CA PHE A 343 0.66 -14.47 -23.57
C PHE A 343 -0.52 -15.34 -23.99
N ARG A 344 -1.70 -15.12 -23.39
CA ARG A 344 -2.92 -15.87 -23.74
C ARG A 344 -3.52 -15.52 -25.08
N LEU A 345 -3.28 -14.32 -25.57
CA LEU A 345 -3.71 -13.87 -26.91
C LEU A 345 -2.72 -14.22 -28.00
N PHE A 346 -1.50 -14.61 -27.64
CA PHE A 346 -0.46 -14.94 -28.61
C PHE A 346 -0.73 -16.31 -29.28
N PRO A 347 -0.55 -16.43 -30.60
CA PRO A 347 -0.82 -17.68 -31.31
C PRO A 347 -0.01 -18.86 -30.74
N PRO A 348 -0.63 -20.03 -30.51
CA PRO A 348 0.05 -21.14 -29.87
C PRO A 348 1.15 -21.79 -30.72
N ASN A 349 1.06 -21.65 -32.04
CA ASN A 349 2.01 -22.22 -33.00
C ASN A 349 3.19 -21.31 -33.32
N GLU A 350 3.16 -20.08 -32.84
CA GLU A 350 4.23 -19.10 -33.02
C GLU A 350 5.09 -19.02 -31.77
N TYR A 351 6.37 -18.72 -31.94
CA TYR A 351 7.28 -18.53 -30.81
C TYR A 351 6.96 -17.22 -30.10
N LEU A 352 6.71 -17.29 -28.81
CA LEU A 352 6.40 -16.16 -27.95
C LEU A 352 7.69 -15.56 -27.36
N PRO A 353 8.14 -14.36 -27.78
CA PRO A 353 9.33 -13.69 -27.26
C PRO A 353 9.07 -13.09 -25.86
N THR A 354 8.99 -13.96 -24.87
CA THR A 354 8.60 -13.62 -23.48
C THR A 354 9.56 -12.65 -22.80
N ASP A 355 10.83 -12.74 -23.14
CA ASP A 355 11.92 -11.87 -22.72
C ASP A 355 11.75 -10.44 -23.27
N ALA A 356 11.52 -10.30 -24.56
CA ALA A 356 11.27 -9.00 -25.20
C ALA A 356 9.97 -8.35 -24.67
N PHE A 357 8.89 -9.13 -24.50
CA PHE A 357 7.68 -8.62 -23.90
C PHE A 357 7.90 -8.16 -22.46
N SER A 358 8.74 -8.85 -21.69
CA SER A 358 9.08 -8.42 -20.32
C SER A 358 9.72 -7.03 -20.32
N VAL A 359 10.68 -6.77 -21.21
CA VAL A 359 11.34 -5.46 -21.38
C VAL A 359 10.33 -4.38 -21.78
N LEU A 360 9.55 -4.62 -22.85
CA LEU A 360 8.64 -3.62 -23.40
C LEU A 360 7.46 -3.30 -22.47
N VAL A 361 6.88 -4.31 -21.85
CA VAL A 361 5.78 -4.12 -20.88
C VAL A 361 6.32 -3.45 -19.61
N GLY A 362 7.50 -3.88 -19.12
CA GLY A 362 8.16 -3.24 -17.98
C GLY A 362 8.40 -1.75 -18.22
N LEU A 363 8.93 -1.40 -19.38
CA LEU A 363 9.18 -0.01 -19.77
C LEU A 363 7.87 0.78 -19.91
N ARG A 364 6.87 0.23 -20.60
CA ARG A 364 5.59 0.90 -20.83
C ARG A 364 4.82 1.18 -19.55
N VAL A 365 4.88 0.28 -18.57
CA VAL A 365 4.16 0.40 -17.30
C VAL A 365 4.97 1.18 -16.29
N GLY A 366 6.28 0.91 -16.20
CA GLY A 366 7.14 1.47 -15.18
C GLY A 366 7.73 2.85 -15.52
N LYS A 367 7.90 3.14 -16.83
CA LYS A 367 8.48 4.40 -17.33
C LYS A 367 7.73 4.89 -18.57
N PRO A 368 6.44 5.22 -18.46
CA PRO A 368 5.61 5.59 -19.61
C PRO A 368 6.17 6.79 -20.37
N GLU A 369 6.78 7.74 -19.69
CA GLU A 369 7.41 8.92 -20.30
C GLU A 369 8.58 8.57 -21.23
N ILE A 370 9.40 7.58 -20.86
CA ILE A 370 10.50 7.07 -21.70
C ILE A 370 9.93 6.30 -22.88
N PHE A 371 8.94 5.46 -22.63
CA PHE A 371 8.30 4.67 -23.66
C PHE A 371 7.65 5.56 -24.74
N GLU A 372 6.93 6.59 -24.35
CA GLU A 372 6.33 7.57 -25.26
C GLU A 372 7.39 8.39 -26.01
N ALA A 373 8.49 8.74 -25.36
CA ALA A 373 9.59 9.45 -26.00
C ALA A 373 10.30 8.59 -27.07
N LEU A 374 10.49 7.28 -26.81
CA LEU A 374 10.99 6.32 -27.80
C LEU A 374 10.01 6.17 -28.96
N GLN A 375 8.72 6.04 -28.70
CA GLN A 375 7.67 5.91 -29.70
C GLN A 375 7.57 7.16 -30.60
N ALA A 376 7.84 8.33 -30.05
CA ALA A 376 7.82 9.60 -30.77
C ALA A 376 9.18 9.93 -31.44
N ASN A 377 10.16 9.01 -31.42
CA ASN A 377 11.55 9.22 -31.92
C ASN A 377 12.24 10.45 -31.29
N LYS A 378 11.86 10.81 -30.05
CA LYS A 378 12.49 11.94 -29.33
C LYS A 378 13.79 11.56 -28.64
N ILE A 379 13.98 10.28 -28.34
CA ILE A 379 15.19 9.71 -27.75
C ILE A 379 15.61 8.46 -28.51
N ALA A 380 16.92 8.23 -28.60
CA ALA A 380 17.46 7.04 -29.26
C ALA A 380 17.32 5.79 -28.36
N PRO A 381 16.97 4.61 -28.90
CA PRO A 381 16.90 3.35 -28.17
C PRO A 381 18.16 3.02 -27.38
N GLU A 382 19.33 3.25 -27.95
CA GLU A 382 20.64 2.97 -27.35
C GLU A 382 20.90 3.80 -26.10
N SER A 383 20.28 4.97 -25.98
CA SER A 383 20.41 5.84 -24.79
C SER A 383 19.76 5.25 -23.54
N GLN A 384 18.88 4.26 -23.71
CA GLN A 384 18.13 3.61 -22.64
C GLN A 384 18.68 2.23 -22.25
N VAL A 385 19.71 1.75 -22.95
CA VAL A 385 20.36 0.48 -22.61
C VAL A 385 21.11 0.62 -21.30
N PRO A 386 20.96 -0.33 -20.33
CA PRO A 386 21.76 -0.32 -19.10
C PRO A 386 23.25 -0.28 -19.38
N LYS A 387 24.00 0.61 -18.73
CA LYS A 387 25.45 0.74 -18.96
C LYS A 387 26.24 -0.16 -18.04
N SER A 388 27.40 -0.66 -18.51
CA SER A 388 28.41 -1.30 -17.66
C SER A 388 28.86 -0.31 -16.58
N GLY A 389 28.76 -0.72 -15.29
CA GLY A 389 29.03 0.16 -14.14
C GLY A 389 27.76 0.62 -13.41
N ASP A 390 26.59 0.52 -14.03
CA ASP A 390 25.32 0.49 -13.32
C ASP A 390 25.24 -0.86 -12.54
N LYS A 391 24.32 -0.96 -11.59
CA LYS A 391 24.12 -2.20 -10.77
C LYS A 391 23.86 -3.49 -11.57
N TYR A 392 23.95 -3.43 -12.92
CA TYR A 392 23.60 -4.50 -13.85
C TYR A 392 24.77 -4.80 -14.79
N GLU A 393 25.63 -5.74 -14.40
CA GLU A 393 26.74 -6.26 -15.22
C GLU A 393 26.33 -7.43 -16.12
N ASN A 394 25.03 -7.65 -16.39
CA ASN A 394 24.55 -8.74 -17.23
C ASN A 394 24.56 -8.35 -18.71
N GLU A 395 25.63 -8.70 -19.41
CA GLU A 395 25.80 -8.44 -20.86
C GLU A 395 24.66 -9.06 -21.71
N GLU A 396 24.14 -10.21 -21.31
CA GLU A 396 23.02 -10.85 -22.03
C GLU A 396 21.74 -10.02 -21.90
N PHE A 397 21.50 -9.44 -20.74
CA PHE A 397 20.36 -8.56 -20.52
C PHE A 397 20.52 -7.22 -21.25
N GLN A 398 21.72 -6.65 -21.26
CA GLN A 398 22.01 -5.42 -22.03
C GLN A 398 21.74 -5.65 -23.53
N LEU A 399 22.22 -6.77 -24.06
CA LEU A 399 21.98 -7.15 -25.46
C LEU A 399 20.47 -7.36 -25.74
N LEU A 400 19.75 -8.00 -24.83
CA LEU A 400 18.30 -8.17 -24.93
C LEU A 400 17.58 -6.82 -25.00
N VAL A 401 17.91 -5.89 -24.09
CA VAL A 401 17.30 -4.55 -24.05
C VAL A 401 17.61 -3.80 -25.32
N GLU A 402 18.88 -3.70 -25.73
CA GLU A 402 19.31 -3.01 -26.95
C GLU A 402 18.55 -3.52 -28.16
N THR A 403 18.59 -4.83 -28.38
CA THR A 403 17.97 -5.45 -29.56
C THR A 403 16.45 -5.28 -29.55
N THR A 404 15.82 -5.46 -28.38
CA THR A 404 14.36 -5.30 -28.23
C THR A 404 13.91 -3.88 -28.52
N LEU A 405 14.61 -2.87 -27.99
CA LEU A 405 14.26 -1.47 -28.22
C LEU A 405 14.50 -1.05 -29.68
N LYS A 406 15.60 -1.50 -30.31
CA LYS A 406 15.85 -1.25 -31.72
C LYS A 406 14.75 -1.85 -32.60
N VAL A 407 14.44 -3.11 -32.43
CA VAL A 407 13.39 -3.78 -33.20
C VAL A 407 12.02 -3.13 -32.98
N ALA A 408 11.70 -2.70 -31.77
CA ALA A 408 10.41 -2.09 -31.46
C ALA A 408 10.26 -0.66 -32.01
N PHE A 409 11.32 0.16 -31.96
CA PHE A 409 11.21 1.61 -32.15
C PHE A 409 11.95 2.18 -33.35
N LEU A 410 12.96 1.50 -33.93
CA LEU A 410 13.63 1.98 -35.13
C LEU A 410 12.85 1.61 -36.40
N PRO A 411 13.08 2.36 -37.52
CA PRO A 411 12.58 2.00 -38.82
C PRO A 411 13.10 0.61 -39.28
N LEU A 412 12.25 -0.14 -39.95
CA LEU A 412 12.55 -1.54 -40.34
C LEU A 412 13.81 -1.66 -41.21
N ASN A 413 14.06 -0.70 -42.10
CA ASN A 413 15.26 -0.64 -42.95
C ASN A 413 16.54 -0.53 -42.09
N GLU A 414 16.56 0.31 -41.05
CA GLU A 414 17.72 0.48 -40.18
C GLU A 414 18.06 -0.82 -39.44
N VAL A 415 17.04 -1.49 -38.89
CA VAL A 415 17.23 -2.76 -38.20
C VAL A 415 17.71 -3.87 -39.14
N ARG A 416 17.18 -3.90 -40.37
CA ARG A 416 17.63 -4.85 -41.42
C ARG A 416 19.05 -4.57 -41.90
N ASP A 417 19.43 -3.31 -41.99
CA ASP A 417 20.80 -2.94 -42.40
C ASP A 417 21.81 -3.32 -41.29
N GLU A 418 21.47 -3.16 -40.01
CA GLU A 418 22.28 -3.67 -38.91
C GLU A 418 22.44 -5.20 -38.98
N LEU A 419 21.35 -5.93 -39.25
CA LEU A 419 21.40 -7.38 -39.43
C LEU A 419 22.33 -7.78 -40.54
N ARG A 420 22.23 -7.15 -41.74
CA ARG A 420 23.12 -7.40 -42.90
C ARG A 420 24.58 -7.14 -42.55
N GLN A 421 24.90 -6.08 -41.80
CA GLN A 421 26.25 -5.80 -41.33
C GLN A 421 26.79 -6.87 -40.41
N LEU A 422 25.94 -7.41 -39.54
CA LEU A 422 26.29 -8.52 -38.64
C LEU A 422 26.53 -9.86 -39.41
N GLU A 423 25.91 -10.08 -40.53
CA GLU A 423 26.10 -11.28 -41.38
C GLU A 423 27.41 -11.24 -42.20
N GLN A 424 28.00 -10.06 -42.44
CA GLN A 424 29.24 -9.95 -43.20
C GLN A 424 30.45 -10.45 -42.38
N PRO A 425 31.41 -11.16 -42.93
CA PRO A 425 32.57 -11.67 -42.20
C PRO A 425 33.39 -10.50 -41.60
N SER A 426 33.75 -10.62 -40.34
CA SER A 426 34.56 -9.63 -39.63
C SER A 426 36.05 -9.86 -39.94
N ALA A 427 36.79 -8.77 -40.16
CA ALA A 427 38.23 -8.83 -40.40
C ALA A 427 39.07 -9.14 -39.14
N THR A 428 38.46 -9.04 -37.94
CA THR A 428 39.13 -9.31 -36.66
C THR A 428 38.37 -10.39 -35.88
N HIS A 429 38.91 -11.60 -35.88
CA HIS A 429 38.35 -12.73 -35.14
C HIS A 429 38.90 -12.79 -33.73
N THR A 430 38.04 -12.59 -32.73
CA THR A 430 38.24 -13.05 -31.35
C THR A 430 37.03 -13.89 -30.98
N GLU A 431 37.25 -15.02 -30.31
CA GLU A 431 36.20 -15.98 -29.93
C GLU A 431 35.01 -15.32 -29.19
N GLN A 432 35.30 -14.35 -28.35
CA GLN A 432 34.25 -13.58 -27.62
C GLN A 432 33.44 -12.65 -28.53
N ARG A 433 34.08 -11.99 -29.51
CA ARG A 433 33.37 -11.12 -30.47
C ARG A 433 32.50 -11.91 -31.43
N ASP A 434 32.96 -13.06 -31.83
CA ASP A 434 32.22 -13.96 -32.73
C ASP A 434 30.99 -14.56 -31.96
N ALA A 435 31.16 -14.95 -30.71
CA ALA A 435 30.04 -15.40 -29.86
C ALA A 435 29.01 -14.30 -29.63
N TYR A 436 29.41 -13.08 -29.30
CA TYR A 436 28.50 -11.93 -29.13
C TYR A 436 27.72 -11.66 -30.43
N ARG A 437 28.41 -11.64 -31.55
CA ARG A 437 27.85 -11.39 -32.89
C ARG A 437 26.81 -12.44 -33.26
N VAL A 438 27.11 -13.71 -33.10
CA VAL A 438 26.17 -14.83 -33.35
C VAL A 438 24.91 -14.68 -32.47
N ARG A 439 25.07 -14.37 -31.20
CA ARG A 439 23.93 -14.15 -30.27
C ARG A 439 23.09 -12.95 -30.72
N LYS A 440 23.71 -11.83 -31.09
CA LYS A 440 23.02 -10.61 -31.53
C LYS A 440 22.26 -10.84 -32.82
N THR A 441 22.88 -11.50 -33.81
CA THR A 441 22.25 -11.86 -35.09
C THR A 441 21.01 -12.72 -34.85
N SER A 442 21.17 -13.82 -34.11
CA SER A 442 20.06 -14.73 -33.82
C SER A 442 18.89 -14.03 -33.08
N LEU A 443 19.20 -13.13 -32.15
CA LEU A 443 18.16 -12.39 -31.41
C LEU A 443 17.45 -11.39 -32.31
N LEU A 444 18.20 -10.65 -33.17
CA LEU A 444 17.63 -9.70 -34.14
C LEU A 444 16.71 -10.39 -35.14
N GLU A 445 17.17 -11.48 -35.78
CA GLU A 445 16.36 -12.26 -36.72
C GLU A 445 15.05 -12.71 -36.08
N HIS A 446 15.17 -13.21 -34.87
CA HIS A 446 14.04 -13.74 -34.10
C HIS A 446 13.01 -12.67 -33.77
N LEU A 447 13.45 -11.52 -33.24
CA LEU A 447 12.57 -10.41 -32.90
C LEU A 447 12.01 -9.72 -34.16
N LEU A 448 12.77 -9.62 -35.26
CA LEU A 448 12.30 -9.10 -36.54
C LEU A 448 11.16 -9.95 -37.10
N HIS A 449 11.28 -11.28 -37.03
CA HIS A 449 10.20 -12.19 -37.46
C HIS A 449 8.90 -11.91 -36.69
N ASN A 450 8.98 -11.58 -35.41
CA ASN A 450 7.84 -11.33 -34.55
C ASN A 450 7.47 -9.86 -34.38
N ARG A 451 8.14 -8.94 -35.08
CA ARG A 451 8.04 -7.48 -34.88
C ARG A 451 6.59 -6.96 -34.94
N GLU A 452 5.87 -7.34 -35.98
CA GLU A 452 4.51 -6.87 -36.21
C GLU A 452 3.59 -7.30 -35.05
N MET A 453 3.76 -8.52 -34.58
CA MET A 453 3.01 -9.05 -33.43
C MET A 453 3.41 -8.36 -32.12
N LEU A 454 4.70 -8.12 -31.91
CA LEU A 454 5.21 -7.35 -30.75
C LEU A 454 4.56 -5.97 -30.68
N ILE A 455 4.58 -5.24 -31.80
CA ILE A 455 4.01 -3.89 -31.88
C ILE A 455 2.49 -3.91 -31.69
N ARG A 456 1.81 -4.84 -32.36
CA ARG A 456 0.34 -5.00 -32.27
C ARG A 456 -0.13 -5.33 -30.86
N MET A 457 0.52 -6.28 -30.19
CA MET A 457 0.15 -6.70 -28.83
C MET A 457 0.41 -5.62 -27.78
N LEU A 458 1.34 -4.74 -28.03
CA LEU A 458 1.56 -3.56 -27.18
C LEU A 458 0.56 -2.42 -27.46
N GLY A 459 -0.38 -2.59 -28.41
CA GLY A 459 -1.36 -1.56 -28.75
C GLY A 459 -0.79 -0.36 -29.49
N PHE A 460 0.27 -0.57 -30.28
CA PHE A 460 0.77 0.40 -31.23
C PHE A 460 -0.11 0.36 -32.49
N SER A 461 -1.30 0.93 -32.44
CA SER A 461 -2.08 1.06 -33.65
C SER A 461 -1.64 2.29 -34.43
N GLY A 462 -1.09 2.09 -35.61
CA GLY A 462 -1.25 3.02 -36.73
C GLY A 462 -0.15 3.98 -37.07
N LYS A 463 1.11 3.85 -36.63
CA LYS A 463 2.19 4.77 -37.01
C LYS A 463 3.50 4.13 -37.56
N PHE A 464 3.48 2.86 -37.86
CA PHE A 464 4.63 2.22 -38.52
C PHE A 464 4.17 1.59 -39.85
N ASN A 465 4.05 2.40 -40.90
CA ASN A 465 4.08 1.96 -42.28
C ASN A 465 5.51 2.01 -42.78
#